data_488a87a9016557251610ccd91cb6bcc0
#
_entry.id   488a87a9016557251610ccd91cb6bcc0
#
_cell.length_a   1.000
_cell.length_b   1.000
_cell.length_c   1.000
_cell.angle_alpha   90.00
_cell.angle_beta   90.00
_cell.angle_gamma   90.00
#
_symmetry.space_group_name_H-M   'P 1'
#
loop_
_entity.id
_entity.type
_entity.pdbx_description
1 polymer ?
#
loop_
_entity_poly.entity_id
_entity_poly.type
_entity_poly.pdbx_seq_one_letter_code
_entity_poly.pdbx_strand_id
1 'polypeptide(L)'
;MTLLIVRHASLGYHSQQPVLRDVSFQVSPGSVCCLIGANGSGKTTLMRTILGVLPPLHGDILLDGIAVNHLNDRQRAAAIAWVPQAHDGTFAFSALDMVMMGLAPQLAAFVVPGAKEREIAHQQLAMLGVSHLASRRWNTLSGGERQLVLIARALAQRPRLLLLDEPASSLDFGHQIRLLDTLVTLKNSGMALLMSTHHPLHARAIADSVVRVEPDGEVSQGRPEHQLAADRLAELYRVTPSQIAHHLFGSHN
;
A
#
# COMPACT_ATOMS: atom_id res chain seq x y z
N MET A 1 -4.22 20.02 4.51
CA MET A 1 -2.73 19.97 4.54
C MET A 1 -2.35 18.66 3.87
N THR A 2 -1.42 18.62 2.93
CA THR A 2 -1.06 17.41 2.18
C THR A 2 0.09 16.68 2.89
N LEU A 3 0.01 15.35 3.04
CA LEU A 3 1.03 14.56 3.72
C LEU A 3 2.14 14.12 2.74
N LEU A 4 1.76 13.50 1.62
CA LEU A 4 2.69 13.06 0.59
C LEU A 4 2.47 13.89 -0.67
N ILE A 5 3.55 14.39 -1.25
CA ILE A 5 3.57 15.07 -2.55
C ILE A 5 4.65 14.43 -3.40
N VAL A 6 4.26 13.91 -4.56
CA VAL A 6 5.17 13.52 -5.63
C VAL A 6 5.09 14.62 -6.70
N ARG A 7 6.22 15.19 -7.08
CA ARG A 7 6.27 16.37 -7.96
C ARG A 7 7.30 16.19 -9.07
N HIS A 8 6.80 16.12 -10.31
CA HIS A 8 7.60 15.96 -11.52
C HIS A 8 8.68 14.88 -11.41
N ALA A 9 8.35 13.75 -10.73
CA ALA A 9 9.30 12.71 -10.42
C ALA A 9 9.47 11.73 -11.58
N SER A 10 10.70 11.46 -11.98
CA SER A 10 11.05 10.36 -12.87
C SER A 10 11.67 9.23 -12.04
N LEU A 11 11.19 8.01 -12.22
CA LEU A 11 11.47 6.88 -11.35
C LEU A 11 11.98 5.69 -12.16
N GLY A 12 12.93 4.97 -11.62
CA GLY A 12 13.49 3.79 -12.27
C GLY A 12 14.79 3.33 -11.62
N TYR A 13 15.35 2.26 -12.17
CA TYR A 13 16.60 1.66 -11.70
C TYR A 13 17.83 2.22 -12.43
N HIS A 14 17.62 2.78 -13.62
CA HIS A 14 18.68 3.34 -14.48
C HIS A 14 18.24 4.71 -15.00
N SER A 15 19.15 5.69 -14.90
CA SER A 15 18.88 7.08 -15.27
C SER A 15 18.48 7.26 -16.75
N GLN A 16 19.00 6.41 -17.63
CA GLN A 16 18.72 6.49 -19.07
C GLN A 16 17.38 5.85 -19.48
N GLN A 17 16.77 5.03 -18.60
CA GLN A 17 15.53 4.31 -18.88
C GLN A 17 14.60 4.39 -17.66
N PRO A 18 13.97 5.53 -17.41
CA PRO A 18 12.99 5.65 -16.35
C PRO A 18 11.76 4.75 -16.65
N VAL A 19 11.28 4.07 -15.61
CA VAL A 19 10.06 3.25 -15.64
C VAL A 19 8.82 4.15 -15.66
N LEU A 20 8.86 5.23 -14.89
CA LEU A 20 7.81 6.26 -14.83
C LEU A 20 8.44 7.62 -15.07
N ARG A 21 7.69 8.50 -15.75
CA ARG A 21 8.16 9.84 -16.14
C ARG A 21 7.17 10.89 -15.69
N ASP A 22 7.68 12.04 -15.23
CA ASP A 22 6.90 13.23 -14.86
C ASP A 22 5.71 12.94 -13.92
N VAL A 23 5.93 12.06 -12.95
CA VAL A 23 4.90 11.63 -12.00
C VAL A 23 4.58 12.78 -11.05
N SER A 24 3.30 13.17 -11.01
CA SER A 24 2.83 14.20 -10.09
C SER A 24 1.49 13.80 -9.49
N PHE A 25 1.45 13.64 -8.15
CA PHE A 25 0.23 13.39 -7.38
C PHE A 25 0.42 13.68 -5.91
N GLN A 26 -0.66 13.64 -5.15
CA GLN A 26 -0.63 13.92 -3.71
C GLN A 26 -1.56 13.00 -2.91
N VAL A 27 -1.21 12.77 -1.64
CA VAL A 27 -2.04 12.03 -0.68
C VAL A 27 -2.23 12.87 0.58
N SER A 28 -3.48 13.03 1.00
CA SER A 28 -3.82 13.78 2.21
C SER A 28 -3.95 12.88 3.43
N PRO A 29 -3.76 13.39 4.66
CA PRO A 29 -4.13 12.66 5.87
C PRO A 29 -5.61 12.26 5.83
N GLY A 30 -5.94 11.09 6.36
CA GLY A 30 -7.32 10.59 6.40
C GLY A 30 -7.91 10.35 5.01
N SER A 31 -7.09 9.99 4.02
CA SER A 31 -7.57 9.65 2.68
C SER A 31 -6.96 8.34 2.17
N VAL A 32 -7.70 7.67 1.28
CA VAL A 32 -7.23 6.52 0.51
C VAL A 32 -6.95 6.97 -0.92
N CYS A 33 -5.70 6.85 -1.34
CA CYS A 33 -5.29 6.97 -2.74
C CYS A 33 -5.03 5.57 -3.30
N CYS A 34 -5.78 5.17 -4.33
CA CYS A 34 -5.55 3.89 -5.00
C CYS A 34 -4.69 4.08 -6.25
N LEU A 35 -3.64 3.28 -6.35
CA LEU A 35 -2.73 3.23 -7.49
C LEU A 35 -3.16 2.06 -8.39
N ILE A 36 -3.69 2.34 -9.57
CA ILE A 36 -4.12 1.32 -10.53
C ILE A 36 -3.24 1.32 -11.78
N GLY A 37 -3.10 0.17 -12.40
CA GLY A 37 -2.31 -0.03 -13.61
C GLY A 37 -2.07 -1.51 -13.88
N ALA A 38 -1.70 -1.84 -15.10
CA ALA A 38 -1.35 -3.20 -15.49
C ALA A 38 -0.16 -3.75 -14.69
N ASN A 39 0.03 -5.07 -14.69
CA ASN A 39 1.22 -5.69 -14.11
C ASN A 39 2.48 -5.19 -14.85
N GLY A 40 3.52 -4.85 -14.11
CA GLY A 40 4.76 -4.31 -14.68
C GLY A 40 4.72 -2.81 -15.02
N SER A 41 3.61 -2.08 -14.78
CA SER A 41 3.50 -0.64 -15.08
C SER A 41 4.35 0.28 -14.20
N GLY A 42 5.03 -0.25 -13.16
CA GLY A 42 5.90 0.57 -12.29
C GLY A 42 5.32 0.92 -10.91
N LYS A 43 4.14 0.41 -10.53
CA LYS A 43 3.50 0.69 -9.22
C LYS A 43 4.43 0.38 -8.04
N THR A 44 5.05 -0.81 -8.01
CA THR A 44 6.00 -1.20 -6.97
C THR A 44 7.27 -0.34 -6.98
N THR A 45 7.74 0.08 -8.16
CA THR A 45 8.88 1.02 -8.29
C THR A 45 8.54 2.37 -7.65
N LEU A 46 7.34 2.90 -7.94
CA LEU A 46 6.85 4.13 -7.32
C LEU A 46 6.78 4.00 -5.79
N MET A 47 6.21 2.91 -5.27
CA MET A 47 6.14 2.68 -3.82
C MET A 47 7.52 2.57 -3.18
N ARG A 48 8.47 1.88 -3.81
CA ARG A 48 9.86 1.79 -3.33
C ARG A 48 10.57 3.14 -3.31
N THR A 49 10.25 4.02 -4.26
CA THR A 49 10.82 5.37 -4.28
C THR A 49 10.18 6.25 -3.20
N ILE A 50 8.87 6.16 -2.97
CA ILE A 50 8.21 6.84 -1.85
C ILE A 50 8.76 6.36 -0.50
N LEU A 51 9.05 5.05 -0.38
CA LEU A 51 9.67 4.48 0.81
C LEU A 51 11.13 4.92 0.99
N GLY A 52 11.75 5.54 -0.02
CA GLY A 52 13.15 5.96 -0.01
C GLY A 52 14.16 4.82 -0.17
N VAL A 53 13.70 3.66 -0.65
CA VAL A 53 14.57 2.51 -1.01
C VAL A 53 15.28 2.77 -2.34
N LEU A 54 14.59 3.46 -3.25
CA LEU A 54 15.15 3.93 -4.52
C LEU A 54 15.13 5.46 -4.53
N PRO A 55 16.21 6.15 -4.90
CA PRO A 55 16.15 7.58 -5.09
C PRO A 55 15.32 7.91 -6.36
N PRO A 56 14.59 9.03 -6.40
CA PRO A 56 14.04 9.51 -7.65
C PRO A 56 15.17 9.89 -8.62
N LEU A 57 15.00 9.64 -9.90
CA LEU A 57 15.96 10.02 -10.94
C LEU A 57 15.91 11.53 -11.20
N HIS A 58 14.70 12.12 -11.14
CA HIS A 58 14.43 13.55 -11.23
C HIS A 58 13.20 13.88 -10.38
N GLY A 59 13.00 15.17 -10.08
CA GLY A 59 11.87 15.65 -9.29
C GLY A 59 11.98 15.33 -7.81
N ASP A 60 10.89 15.54 -7.08
CA ASP A 60 10.85 15.46 -5.63
C ASP A 60 9.74 14.53 -5.12
N ILE A 61 10.02 13.84 -4.04
CA ILE A 61 9.02 13.16 -3.21
C ILE A 61 9.12 13.74 -1.82
N LEU A 62 8.06 14.43 -1.39
CA LEU A 62 8.02 15.15 -0.13
C LEU A 62 7.04 14.47 0.82
N LEU A 63 7.46 14.26 2.06
CA LEU A 63 6.62 13.84 3.18
C LEU A 63 6.59 14.98 4.21
N ASP A 64 5.40 15.55 4.48
CA ASP A 64 5.26 16.76 5.29
C ASP A 64 6.16 17.92 4.83
N GLY A 65 6.37 18.07 3.54
CA GLY A 65 7.22 19.10 2.97
C GLY A 65 8.72 18.81 3.04
N ILE A 66 9.14 17.68 3.61
CA ILE A 66 10.56 17.26 3.68
C ILE A 66 10.79 16.19 2.61
N ALA A 67 11.84 16.35 1.81
CA ALA A 67 12.19 15.34 0.81
C ALA A 67 12.56 14.01 1.48
N VAL A 68 11.98 12.90 0.99
CA VAL A 68 12.13 11.58 1.62
C VAL A 68 13.59 11.08 1.66
N ASN A 69 14.43 11.53 0.73
CA ASN A 69 15.86 11.26 0.70
C ASN A 69 16.67 12.04 1.76
N HIS A 70 16.08 13.08 2.36
CA HIS A 70 16.68 13.83 3.47
C HIS A 70 16.27 13.28 4.84
N LEU A 71 15.26 12.40 4.90
CA LEU A 71 14.88 11.71 6.12
C LEU A 71 15.87 10.59 6.42
N ASN A 72 16.35 10.50 7.66
CA ASN A 72 17.10 9.32 8.10
C ASN A 72 16.16 8.10 8.22
N ASP A 73 16.73 6.89 8.30
CA ASP A 73 15.99 5.63 8.33
C ASP A 73 14.97 5.57 9.47
N ARG A 74 15.31 6.09 10.64
CA ARG A 74 14.40 6.12 11.80
C ARG A 74 13.22 7.06 11.59
N GLN A 75 13.45 8.25 11.05
CA GLN A 75 12.39 9.23 10.73
C GLN A 75 11.46 8.65 9.67
N ARG A 76 12.01 8.06 8.62
CA ARG A 76 11.26 7.44 7.54
C ARG A 76 10.42 6.26 8.04
N ALA A 77 11.02 5.34 8.81
CA ALA A 77 10.32 4.20 9.40
C ALA A 77 9.27 4.60 10.45
N ALA A 78 9.41 5.75 11.12
CA ALA A 78 8.38 6.27 12.01
C ALA A 78 7.18 6.89 11.26
N ALA A 79 7.38 7.34 10.02
CA ALA A 79 6.36 8.05 9.26
C ALA A 79 5.67 7.17 8.21
N ILE A 80 6.40 6.23 7.60
CA ILE A 80 5.92 5.38 6.50
C ILE A 80 6.07 3.91 6.90
N ALA A 81 4.99 3.13 6.79
CA ALA A 81 5.06 1.68 6.81
C ALA A 81 4.69 1.10 5.46
N TRP A 82 5.29 -0.02 5.12
CA TRP A 82 5.04 -0.71 3.86
C TRP A 82 4.62 -2.15 4.09
N VAL A 83 3.53 -2.52 3.42
CA VAL A 83 3.04 -3.90 3.32
C VAL A 83 3.31 -4.37 1.91
N PRO A 84 4.36 -5.19 1.68
CA PRO A 84 4.60 -5.80 0.38
C PRO A 84 3.53 -6.83 0.06
N GLN A 85 3.43 -7.21 -1.19
CA GLN A 85 2.72 -8.42 -1.59
C GLN A 85 3.33 -9.62 -0.84
N ALA A 86 2.49 -10.46 -0.23
CA ALA A 86 2.98 -11.58 0.56
C ALA A 86 3.79 -12.56 -0.30
N HIS A 87 4.99 -12.86 0.15
CA HIS A 87 5.86 -13.87 -0.46
C HIS A 87 6.09 -15.04 0.49
N ASP A 88 6.36 -16.20 -0.06
CA ASP A 88 6.72 -17.37 0.71
C ASP A 88 8.12 -17.18 1.32
N GLY A 89 8.15 -17.17 2.65
CA GLY A 89 9.39 -17.12 3.43
C GLY A 89 9.37 -18.21 4.51
N THR A 90 10.46 -18.93 4.67
CA THR A 90 10.63 -19.96 5.70
C THR A 90 11.22 -19.37 6.97
N PHE A 91 10.41 -18.65 7.74
CA PHE A 91 10.83 -18.13 9.03
C PHE A 91 10.24 -18.99 10.16
N ALA A 92 11.05 -19.26 11.20
CA ALA A 92 10.63 -20.03 12.38
C ALA A 92 9.87 -19.19 13.45
N PHE A 93 9.55 -17.94 13.12
CA PHE A 93 8.87 -16.99 14.02
C PHE A 93 7.35 -17.27 14.09
N SER A 94 6.74 -16.93 15.22
CA SER A 94 5.29 -16.87 15.33
C SER A 94 4.71 -15.63 14.62
N ALA A 95 3.39 -15.63 14.34
CA ALA A 95 2.72 -14.45 13.83
C ALA A 95 2.90 -13.24 14.75
N LEU A 96 2.85 -13.45 16.06
CA LEU A 96 3.09 -12.40 17.06
C LEU A 96 4.50 -11.84 16.96
N ASP A 97 5.52 -12.68 16.82
CA ASP A 97 6.90 -12.23 16.67
C ASP A 97 7.07 -11.40 15.39
N MET A 98 6.42 -11.82 14.29
CA MET A 98 6.41 -11.07 13.04
C MET A 98 5.81 -9.67 13.21
N VAL A 99 4.73 -9.53 13.99
CA VAL A 99 4.13 -8.22 14.28
C VAL A 99 5.03 -7.39 15.18
N MET A 100 5.64 -7.98 16.21
CA MET A 100 6.59 -7.29 17.10
C MET A 100 7.79 -6.73 16.34
N MET A 101 8.26 -7.39 15.27
CA MET A 101 9.34 -6.85 14.41
C MET A 101 8.97 -5.48 13.79
N GLY A 102 7.69 -5.17 13.63
CA GLY A 102 7.23 -3.85 13.19
C GLY A 102 7.60 -2.72 14.16
N LEU A 103 7.81 -3.03 15.42
CA LEU A 103 8.19 -2.07 16.46
C LEU A 103 9.70 -1.79 16.52
N ALA A 104 10.53 -2.57 15.81
CA ALA A 104 11.98 -2.43 15.86
C ALA A 104 12.51 -1.01 15.61
N PRO A 105 11.96 -0.21 14.67
CA PRO A 105 12.41 1.17 14.44
C PRO A 105 12.18 2.12 15.65
N GLN A 106 11.29 1.77 16.55
CA GLN A 106 10.94 2.57 17.73
C GLN A 106 11.80 2.20 18.95
N LEU A 107 12.43 1.04 18.93
CA LEU A 107 13.28 0.56 20.02
C LEU A 107 14.69 1.13 19.90
N ALA A 108 15.36 1.27 21.05
CA ALA A 108 16.78 1.55 21.06
C ALA A 108 17.57 0.33 20.54
N ALA A 109 18.77 0.56 20.01
CA ALA A 109 19.63 -0.52 19.55
C ALA A 109 19.83 -1.57 20.67
N PHE A 110 19.74 -2.84 20.33
CA PHE A 110 19.91 -3.99 21.23
C PHE A 110 18.83 -4.18 22.31
N VAL A 111 17.72 -3.44 22.26
CA VAL A 111 16.57 -3.67 23.14
C VAL A 111 15.72 -4.81 22.60
N VAL A 112 15.51 -5.83 23.41
CA VAL A 112 14.60 -6.95 23.10
C VAL A 112 13.16 -6.50 23.39
N PRO A 113 12.20 -6.70 22.44
CA PRO A 113 10.79 -6.40 22.68
C PRO A 113 10.25 -7.09 23.92
N GLY A 114 9.57 -6.33 24.78
CA GLY A 114 9.05 -6.80 26.06
C GLY A 114 7.54 -7.01 26.07
N ALA A 115 6.94 -6.96 27.28
CA ALA A 115 5.51 -7.15 27.48
C ALA A 115 4.66 -6.07 26.82
N LYS A 116 5.14 -4.82 26.79
CA LYS A 116 4.46 -3.69 26.13
C LYS A 116 4.36 -3.87 24.62
N GLU A 117 5.45 -4.27 23.99
CA GLU A 117 5.50 -4.51 22.54
C GLU A 117 4.63 -5.71 22.16
N ARG A 118 4.61 -6.74 23.01
CA ARG A 118 3.72 -7.92 22.85
C ARG A 118 2.25 -7.51 22.90
N GLU A 119 1.88 -6.67 23.85
CA GLU A 119 0.51 -6.16 23.96
C GLU A 119 0.09 -5.35 22.74
N ILE A 120 0.96 -4.44 22.24
CA ILE A 120 0.71 -3.70 20.99
C ILE A 120 0.50 -4.68 19.83
N ALA A 121 1.35 -5.71 19.72
CA ALA A 121 1.23 -6.69 18.64
C ALA A 121 -0.09 -7.47 18.71
N HIS A 122 -0.55 -7.86 19.91
CA HIS A 122 -1.86 -8.51 20.11
C HIS A 122 -3.01 -7.58 19.68
N GLN A 123 -2.95 -6.29 20.02
CA GLN A 123 -3.97 -5.32 19.63
C GLN A 123 -4.06 -5.17 18.10
N GLN A 124 -2.93 -5.18 17.38
CA GLN A 124 -2.95 -5.10 15.92
C GLN A 124 -3.53 -6.38 15.28
N LEU A 125 -3.20 -7.55 15.81
CA LEU A 125 -3.81 -8.82 15.36
C LEU A 125 -5.32 -8.84 15.63
N ALA A 126 -5.76 -8.30 16.77
CA ALA A 126 -7.18 -8.21 17.13
C ALA A 126 -7.94 -7.25 16.20
N MET A 127 -7.37 -6.10 15.86
CA MET A 127 -7.96 -5.13 14.93
C MET A 127 -8.27 -5.77 13.57
N LEU A 128 -7.43 -6.70 13.11
CA LEU A 128 -7.61 -7.43 11.84
C LEU A 128 -8.41 -8.74 12.00
N GLY A 129 -8.94 -9.04 13.20
CA GLY A 129 -9.72 -10.24 13.48
C GLY A 129 -8.92 -11.55 13.46
N VAL A 130 -7.59 -11.48 13.60
CA VAL A 130 -6.68 -12.63 13.47
C VAL A 130 -5.91 -12.94 14.76
N SER A 131 -6.44 -12.59 15.92
CA SER A 131 -5.82 -12.89 17.23
C SER A 131 -5.50 -14.38 17.44
N HIS A 132 -6.29 -15.27 16.86
CA HIS A 132 -6.11 -16.71 16.92
C HIS A 132 -4.82 -17.20 16.23
N LEU A 133 -4.21 -16.38 15.39
CA LEU A 133 -2.96 -16.68 14.71
C LEU A 133 -1.72 -16.37 15.54
N ALA A 134 -1.83 -15.64 16.66
CA ALA A 134 -0.70 -15.09 17.41
C ALA A 134 0.41 -16.11 17.69
N SER A 135 0.06 -17.32 18.12
CA SER A 135 1.01 -18.40 18.45
C SER A 135 1.36 -19.31 17.26
N ARG A 136 0.69 -19.15 16.10
CA ARG A 136 0.97 -19.98 14.93
C ARG A 136 2.29 -19.58 14.28
N ARG A 137 3.02 -20.58 13.79
CA ARG A 137 4.28 -20.35 13.07
C ARG A 137 4.01 -19.74 11.70
N TRP A 138 4.80 -18.76 11.30
CA TRP A 138 4.70 -18.07 10.01
C TRP A 138 4.57 -19.01 8.80
N ASN A 139 5.41 -20.05 8.76
CA ASN A 139 5.44 -21.02 7.67
C ASN A 139 4.19 -21.92 7.59
N THR A 140 3.35 -21.96 8.64
CA THR A 140 2.09 -22.73 8.67
C THR A 140 0.86 -21.89 8.30
N LEU A 141 1.04 -20.59 8.09
CA LEU A 141 -0.02 -19.68 7.71
C LEU A 141 -0.34 -19.80 6.21
N SER A 142 -1.60 -19.66 5.84
CA SER A 142 -2.01 -19.46 4.44
C SER A 142 -1.49 -18.13 3.91
N GLY A 143 -1.48 -17.94 2.57
CA GLY A 143 -1.09 -16.66 1.96
C GLY A 143 -1.91 -15.49 2.48
N GLY A 144 -3.23 -15.67 2.62
CA GLY A 144 -4.12 -14.65 3.18
C GLY A 144 -3.84 -14.33 4.65
N GLU A 145 -3.64 -15.37 5.49
CA GLU A 145 -3.27 -15.18 6.90
C GLU A 145 -1.94 -14.42 7.04
N ARG A 146 -0.93 -14.76 6.22
CA ARG A 146 0.35 -14.04 6.17
C ARG A 146 0.16 -12.57 5.82
N GLN A 147 -0.68 -12.27 4.83
CA GLN A 147 -0.96 -10.90 4.41
C GLN A 147 -1.55 -10.08 5.56
N LEU A 148 -2.53 -10.62 6.30
CA LEU A 148 -3.11 -9.94 7.45
C LEU A 148 -2.08 -9.72 8.58
N VAL A 149 -1.18 -10.67 8.82
CA VAL A 149 -0.07 -10.51 9.78
C VAL A 149 0.91 -9.42 9.33
N LEU A 150 1.23 -9.32 8.03
CA LEU A 150 2.08 -8.24 7.49
C LEU A 150 1.43 -6.86 7.65
N ILE A 151 0.11 -6.77 7.48
CA ILE A 151 -0.64 -5.53 7.75
C ILE A 151 -0.59 -5.19 9.24
N ALA A 152 -0.82 -6.17 10.14
CA ALA A 152 -0.69 -5.97 11.59
C ALA A 152 0.72 -5.46 11.97
N ARG A 153 1.77 -6.05 11.37
CA ARG A 153 3.17 -5.61 11.54
C ARG A 153 3.36 -4.15 11.13
N ALA A 154 2.82 -3.75 9.99
CA ALA A 154 2.93 -2.38 9.52
C ALA A 154 2.17 -1.40 10.43
N LEU A 155 0.98 -1.77 10.90
CA LEU A 155 0.19 -0.96 11.82
C LEU A 155 0.84 -0.80 13.21
N ALA A 156 1.62 -1.79 13.66
CA ALA A 156 2.38 -1.70 14.91
C ALA A 156 3.38 -0.55 14.92
N GLN A 157 3.89 -0.12 13.75
CA GLN A 157 4.76 1.06 13.62
C GLN A 157 4.02 2.38 13.90
N ARG A 158 2.67 2.39 13.92
CA ARG A 158 1.84 3.60 14.02
C ARG A 158 2.21 4.64 12.95
N PRO A 159 2.27 4.26 11.67
CA PRO A 159 2.70 5.14 10.59
C PRO A 159 1.69 6.24 10.35
N ARG A 160 2.11 7.34 9.72
CA ARG A 160 1.22 8.38 9.20
C ARG A 160 0.78 8.07 7.76
N LEU A 161 1.63 7.39 6.99
CA LEU A 161 1.37 6.90 5.64
C LEU A 161 1.56 5.38 5.61
N LEU A 162 0.53 4.65 5.22
CA LEU A 162 0.59 3.21 5.00
C LEU A 162 0.59 2.92 3.49
N LEU A 163 1.67 2.32 3.01
CA LEU A 163 1.80 1.83 1.64
C LEU A 163 1.40 0.35 1.60
N LEU A 164 0.48 -0.01 0.71
CA LEU A 164 0.00 -1.39 0.56
C LEU A 164 0.15 -1.83 -0.90
N ASP A 165 1.01 -2.82 -1.14
CA ASP A 165 1.24 -3.35 -2.49
C ASP A 165 0.38 -4.59 -2.72
N GLU A 166 -0.72 -4.41 -3.46
CA GLU A 166 -1.72 -5.45 -3.77
C GLU A 166 -2.22 -6.25 -2.55
N PRO A 167 -2.66 -5.60 -1.45
CA PRO A 167 -2.89 -6.26 -0.17
C PRO A 167 -4.02 -7.29 -0.17
N ALA A 168 -4.89 -7.28 -1.17
CA ALA A 168 -6.04 -8.18 -1.28
C ALA A 168 -5.79 -9.37 -2.24
N SER A 169 -4.65 -9.43 -2.95
CA SER A 169 -4.43 -10.38 -4.04
C SER A 169 -4.42 -11.85 -3.61
N SER A 170 -4.02 -12.16 -2.38
CA SER A 170 -3.95 -13.51 -1.82
C SER A 170 -5.08 -13.85 -0.86
N LEU A 171 -6.07 -12.96 -0.70
CA LEU A 171 -7.20 -13.13 0.21
C LEU A 171 -8.41 -13.73 -0.50
N ASP A 172 -9.16 -14.59 0.19
CA ASP A 172 -10.51 -14.94 -0.24
C ASP A 172 -11.47 -13.76 -0.16
N PHE A 173 -12.60 -13.87 -0.82
CA PHE A 173 -13.57 -12.78 -0.95
C PHE A 173 -14.03 -12.19 0.40
N GLY A 174 -14.27 -13.05 1.41
CA GLY A 174 -14.71 -12.57 2.73
C GLY A 174 -13.61 -11.80 3.46
N HIS A 175 -12.35 -12.22 3.32
CA HIS A 175 -11.20 -11.50 3.87
C HIS A 175 -10.91 -10.20 3.10
N GLN A 176 -11.14 -10.17 1.77
CA GLN A 176 -11.02 -8.93 0.99
C GLN A 176 -11.98 -7.85 1.50
N ILE A 177 -13.26 -8.18 1.72
CA ILE A 177 -14.25 -7.24 2.26
C ILE A 177 -13.79 -6.71 3.62
N ARG A 178 -13.45 -7.62 4.57
CA ARG A 178 -12.98 -7.21 5.91
C ARG A 178 -11.73 -6.34 5.88
N LEU A 179 -10.81 -6.60 4.95
CA LEU A 179 -9.65 -5.76 4.76
C LEU A 179 -10.06 -4.36 4.29
N LEU A 180 -10.92 -4.25 3.28
CA LEU A 180 -11.37 -2.94 2.77
C LEU A 180 -12.09 -2.14 3.87
N ASP A 181 -12.95 -2.76 4.68
CA ASP A 181 -13.60 -2.13 5.84
C ASP A 181 -12.57 -1.64 6.88
N THR A 182 -11.53 -2.44 7.13
CA THR A 182 -10.44 -2.05 8.02
C THR A 182 -9.68 -0.83 7.47
N LEU A 183 -9.38 -0.80 6.17
CA LEU A 183 -8.72 0.35 5.53
C LEU A 183 -9.58 1.62 5.63
N VAL A 184 -10.90 1.51 5.46
CA VAL A 184 -11.83 2.63 5.68
C VAL A 184 -11.80 3.10 7.13
N THR A 185 -11.75 2.19 8.11
CA THR A 185 -11.64 2.52 9.52
C THR A 185 -10.33 3.27 9.82
N LEU A 186 -9.20 2.80 9.27
CA LEU A 186 -7.89 3.46 9.40
C LEU A 186 -7.89 4.85 8.77
N LYS A 187 -8.48 5.00 7.57
CA LYS A 187 -8.69 6.30 6.94
C LYS A 187 -9.44 7.25 7.87
N ASN A 188 -10.56 6.80 8.43
CA ASN A 188 -11.40 7.62 9.31
C ASN A 188 -10.70 7.99 10.63
N SER A 189 -9.68 7.24 11.06
CA SER A 189 -8.80 7.59 12.18
C SER A 189 -7.72 8.62 11.83
N GLY A 190 -7.67 9.11 10.59
CA GLY A 190 -6.73 10.12 10.12
C GLY A 190 -5.50 9.58 9.39
N MET A 191 -5.37 8.25 9.23
CA MET A 191 -4.25 7.64 8.51
C MET A 191 -4.34 7.89 7.01
N ALA A 192 -3.23 8.25 6.38
CA ALA A 192 -3.12 8.30 4.93
C ALA A 192 -2.78 6.92 4.37
N LEU A 193 -3.47 6.50 3.31
CA LEU A 193 -3.29 5.19 2.69
C LEU A 193 -2.96 5.36 1.20
N LEU A 194 -1.92 4.69 0.73
CA LEU A 194 -1.63 4.53 -0.70
C LEU A 194 -1.61 3.03 -1.01
N MET A 195 -2.61 2.55 -1.73
CA MET A 195 -2.81 1.14 -2.02
C MET A 195 -2.71 0.87 -3.51
N SER A 196 -1.80 -0.01 -3.94
CA SER A 196 -1.85 -0.54 -5.30
C SER A 196 -2.91 -1.64 -5.40
N THR A 197 -3.59 -1.68 -6.53
CA THR A 197 -4.52 -2.76 -6.86
C THR A 197 -4.66 -2.89 -8.38
N HIS A 198 -4.88 -4.11 -8.84
CA HIS A 198 -5.30 -4.38 -10.22
C HIS A 198 -6.83 -4.61 -10.31
N HIS A 199 -7.55 -4.52 -9.19
CA HIS A 199 -9.01 -4.65 -9.13
C HIS A 199 -9.68 -3.27 -9.05
N PRO A 200 -10.29 -2.76 -10.14
CA PRO A 200 -10.95 -1.45 -10.14
C PRO A 200 -12.07 -1.33 -9.11
N LEU A 201 -12.76 -2.43 -8.81
CA LEU A 201 -13.84 -2.45 -7.82
C LEU A 201 -13.35 -2.18 -6.39
N HIS A 202 -12.13 -2.62 -6.02
CA HIS A 202 -11.55 -2.28 -4.72
C HIS A 202 -11.28 -0.78 -4.62
N ALA A 203 -10.70 -0.18 -5.68
CA ALA A 203 -10.49 1.27 -5.72
C ALA A 203 -11.82 2.03 -5.68
N ARG A 204 -12.84 1.57 -6.42
CA ARG A 204 -14.18 2.19 -6.44
C ARG A 204 -14.85 2.17 -5.06
N ALA A 205 -14.61 1.12 -4.27
CA ALA A 205 -15.23 0.94 -2.96
C ALA A 205 -14.68 1.89 -1.89
N ILE A 206 -13.38 2.21 -1.90
CA ILE A 206 -12.74 2.89 -0.77
C ILE A 206 -11.93 4.14 -1.11
N ALA A 207 -11.58 4.37 -2.38
CA ALA A 207 -10.67 5.45 -2.75
C ALA A 207 -11.33 6.83 -2.69
N ASP A 208 -10.62 7.82 -2.16
CA ASP A 208 -10.93 9.24 -2.27
C ASP A 208 -10.29 9.83 -3.54
N SER A 209 -9.17 9.25 -3.98
CA SER A 209 -8.52 9.57 -5.26
C SER A 209 -7.91 8.32 -5.88
N VAL A 210 -7.77 8.34 -7.19
CA VAL A 210 -7.12 7.26 -7.95
C VAL A 210 -5.98 7.84 -8.76
N VAL A 211 -4.83 7.21 -8.65
CA VAL A 211 -3.65 7.43 -9.50
C VAL A 211 -3.59 6.30 -10.50
N ARG A 212 -3.71 6.63 -11.78
CA ARG A 212 -3.64 5.67 -12.87
C ARG A 212 -2.24 5.70 -13.49
N VAL A 213 -1.65 4.53 -13.63
CA VAL A 213 -0.34 4.33 -14.25
C VAL A 213 -0.55 3.64 -15.59
N GLU A 214 -0.31 4.40 -16.66
CA GLU A 214 -0.47 3.94 -18.02
C GLU A 214 0.67 2.99 -18.45
N PRO A 215 0.44 2.15 -19.48
CA PRO A 215 1.46 1.24 -20.00
C PRO A 215 2.70 1.93 -20.58
N ASP A 216 2.60 3.17 -21.00
CA ASP A 216 3.71 4.01 -21.49
C ASP A 216 4.46 4.77 -20.39
N GLY A 217 4.02 4.60 -19.12
CA GLY A 217 4.61 5.21 -17.95
C GLY A 217 4.07 6.60 -17.61
N GLU A 218 3.05 7.08 -18.31
CA GLU A 218 2.32 8.28 -17.90
C GLU A 218 1.49 8.02 -16.65
N VAL A 219 1.35 9.07 -15.83
CA VAL A 219 0.62 8.96 -14.55
C VAL A 219 -0.37 10.12 -14.43
N SER A 220 -1.61 9.79 -14.08
CA SER A 220 -2.66 10.78 -13.85
C SER A 220 -3.39 10.53 -12.53
N GLN A 221 -3.72 11.62 -11.80
CA GLN A 221 -4.53 11.55 -10.58
C GLN A 221 -5.89 12.20 -10.81
N GLY A 222 -6.94 11.61 -10.24
CA GLY A 222 -8.28 12.17 -10.31
C GLY A 222 -9.26 11.51 -9.36
N ARG A 223 -10.52 11.94 -9.42
CA ARG A 223 -11.61 11.32 -8.66
C ARG A 223 -11.89 9.89 -9.19
N PRO A 224 -12.31 8.96 -8.32
CA PRO A 224 -12.60 7.58 -8.72
C PRO A 224 -13.58 7.49 -9.90
N GLU A 225 -14.63 8.32 -9.93
CA GLU A 225 -15.65 8.29 -10.98
C GLU A 225 -15.06 8.56 -12.38
N HIS A 226 -14.05 9.43 -12.45
CA HIS A 226 -13.37 9.76 -13.71
C HIS A 226 -12.28 8.77 -14.08
N GLN A 227 -11.43 8.38 -13.11
CA GLN A 227 -10.31 7.50 -13.37
C GLN A 227 -10.70 6.03 -13.58
N LEU A 228 -11.88 5.62 -13.04
CA LEU A 228 -12.43 4.28 -13.17
C LEU A 228 -13.60 4.21 -14.16
N ALA A 229 -13.76 5.20 -15.04
CA ALA A 229 -14.74 5.16 -16.11
C ALA A 229 -14.44 4.03 -17.11
N ALA A 230 -15.46 3.49 -17.75
CA ALA A 230 -15.31 2.28 -18.59
C ALA A 230 -14.33 2.48 -19.76
N ASP A 231 -14.35 3.65 -20.41
CA ASP A 231 -13.41 4.03 -21.47
C ASP A 231 -11.98 4.07 -20.97
N ARG A 232 -11.74 4.68 -19.83
CA ARG A 232 -10.41 4.80 -19.20
C ARG A 232 -9.82 3.45 -18.77
N LEU A 233 -10.67 2.58 -18.19
CA LEU A 233 -10.26 1.22 -17.82
C LEU A 233 -10.01 0.36 -19.08
N ALA A 234 -10.79 0.58 -20.14
CA ALA A 234 -10.61 -0.12 -21.40
C ALA A 234 -9.24 0.21 -22.04
N GLU A 235 -8.83 1.47 -22.03
CA GLU A 235 -7.49 1.90 -22.45
C GLU A 235 -6.40 1.23 -21.59
N LEU A 236 -6.53 1.33 -20.26
CA LEU A 236 -5.54 0.81 -19.30
C LEU A 236 -5.31 -0.70 -19.44
N TYR A 237 -6.38 -1.47 -19.64
CA TYR A 237 -6.33 -2.93 -19.70
C TYR A 237 -6.36 -3.49 -21.13
N ARG A 238 -6.40 -2.62 -22.16
CA ARG A 238 -6.41 -2.98 -23.60
C ARG A 238 -7.58 -3.90 -23.96
N VAL A 239 -8.76 -3.54 -23.49
CA VAL A 239 -10.04 -4.19 -23.78
C VAL A 239 -11.06 -3.16 -24.31
N THR A 240 -12.27 -3.58 -24.68
CA THR A 240 -13.30 -2.64 -25.12
C THR A 240 -14.08 -2.05 -23.95
N PRO A 241 -14.60 -0.80 -24.06
CA PRO A 241 -15.46 -0.22 -23.01
C PRO A 241 -16.71 -1.06 -22.73
N SER A 242 -17.26 -1.75 -23.74
CA SER A 242 -18.41 -2.65 -23.57
C SER A 242 -18.07 -3.87 -22.71
N GLN A 243 -16.85 -4.45 -22.86
CA GLN A 243 -16.39 -5.51 -21.98
C GLN A 243 -16.25 -5.04 -20.53
N ILE A 244 -15.68 -3.86 -20.30
CA ILE A 244 -15.61 -3.28 -18.96
C ILE A 244 -17.01 -3.06 -18.39
N ALA A 245 -17.93 -2.45 -19.14
CA ALA A 245 -19.28 -2.18 -18.69
C ALA A 245 -20.03 -3.48 -18.33
N HIS A 246 -19.92 -4.50 -19.16
CA HIS A 246 -20.57 -5.79 -18.93
C HIS A 246 -20.01 -6.54 -17.72
N HIS A 247 -18.67 -6.66 -17.62
CA HIS A 247 -18.04 -7.50 -16.60
C HIS A 247 -17.84 -6.82 -15.25
N LEU A 248 -17.65 -5.50 -15.20
CA LEU A 248 -17.39 -4.79 -13.94
C LEU A 248 -18.62 -4.04 -13.40
N PHE A 249 -19.52 -3.58 -14.27
CA PHE A 249 -20.62 -2.72 -13.84
C PHE A 249 -22.00 -3.34 -14.03
N GLY A 250 -22.06 -4.56 -14.61
CA GLY A 250 -23.32 -5.31 -14.72
C GLY A 250 -24.39 -4.63 -15.59
N SER A 251 -24.00 -3.73 -16.51
CA SER A 251 -24.94 -3.16 -17.46
C SER A 251 -25.35 -4.23 -18.48
N HIS A 252 -26.48 -4.88 -18.18
CA HIS A 252 -27.22 -5.61 -19.22
C HIS A 252 -27.94 -4.55 -20.07
N ASN A 253 -27.66 -4.57 -21.38
CA ASN A 253 -28.52 -3.93 -22.39
C ASN A 253 -29.88 -4.60 -22.41
#